data_c4cb66941a78b4d51aa257bb4e07912e
#
_entry.id   c4cb66941a78b4d51aa257bb4e07912e
#
_cell.length_a   1.000
_cell.length_b   1.000
_cell.length_c   1.000
_cell.angle_alpha   90.00
_cell.angle_beta   90.00
_cell.angle_gamma   90.00
#
_symmetry.space_group_name_H-M   'P 1'
#
loop_
_entity.id
_entity.type
_entity.pdbx_description
1 polymer ?
#
loop_
_entity_poly.entity_id
_entity_poly.type
_entity_poly.pdbx_seq_one_letter_code
_entity_poly.pdbx_strand_id
1 'polypeptide(L)'
;DRLAKMKPAAPDFMLMWDNAYCIHEFDCDYVDFPDILSLCAENGNADMVYEFASTSKVTFPGAGVGVMASSEDNIAYFTKLINIQTIGFDKINQLRHVRYLKDKTHTLALMKKHAAILAPKFHAVLDALDSEIAPLGIADYKRPVGGYFVSVDAMHGCAKRTLALCKEAGVTMTGAGATFPYGLDPNDSNIRIAPSFPPVEELKQAIAIFCNCLKLAALEKLGV
;
A
#
# COMPACT_ATOMS: atom_id res chain seq x y z
N ASP A 1 2.09 16.29 -11.61
CA ASP A 1 2.73 17.32 -12.46
C ASP A 1 4.19 17.01 -12.80
N ARG A 2 5.09 16.84 -11.80
CA ARG A 2 6.54 16.65 -12.06
C ARG A 2 6.83 15.42 -12.91
N LEU A 3 6.20 14.29 -12.62
CA LEU A 3 6.35 13.05 -13.40
C LEU A 3 5.81 13.22 -14.82
N ALA A 4 4.64 13.83 -14.98
CA ALA A 4 4.03 14.04 -16.29
C ALA A 4 4.86 14.96 -17.21
N LYS A 5 5.60 15.91 -16.63
CA LYS A 5 6.49 16.84 -17.33
C LYS A 5 7.94 16.34 -17.49
N MET A 6 8.23 15.16 -17.00
CA MET A 6 9.58 14.62 -17.02
C MET A 6 10.07 14.38 -18.45
N LYS A 7 11.33 14.71 -18.69
CA LYS A 7 12.05 14.35 -19.92
C LYS A 7 13.05 13.28 -19.58
N PRO A 8 12.70 12.01 -19.77
CA PRO A 8 13.58 10.90 -19.44
C PRO A 8 14.82 10.90 -20.35
N ALA A 9 15.95 10.47 -19.81
CA ALA A 9 17.19 10.34 -20.58
C ALA A 9 17.13 9.13 -21.54
N ALA A 10 16.44 8.07 -21.15
CA ALA A 10 16.25 6.88 -21.98
C ALA A 10 14.99 7.02 -22.83
N PRO A 11 15.06 6.73 -24.15
CA PRO A 11 13.89 6.87 -25.04
C PRO A 11 12.81 5.81 -24.78
N ASP A 12 13.15 4.73 -24.12
CA ASP A 12 12.28 3.60 -23.74
C ASP A 12 11.86 3.64 -22.26
N PHE A 13 12.01 4.79 -21.61
CA PHE A 13 11.59 4.95 -20.23
C PHE A 13 10.07 4.79 -20.09
N MET A 14 9.65 4.00 -19.10
CA MET A 14 8.24 3.76 -18.78
C MET A 14 7.94 4.12 -17.35
N LEU A 15 6.79 4.78 -17.13
CA LEU A 15 6.22 5.07 -15.83
C LEU A 15 5.09 4.07 -15.55
N MET A 16 5.30 3.17 -14.61
CA MET A 16 4.26 2.25 -14.13
C MET A 16 3.56 2.89 -12.93
N TRP A 17 2.30 3.25 -13.10
CA TRP A 17 1.46 3.84 -12.07
C TRP A 17 0.57 2.77 -11.46
N ASP A 18 0.98 2.23 -10.30
CA ASP A 18 0.19 1.25 -9.56
C ASP A 18 -0.86 1.95 -8.70
N ASN A 19 -2.11 1.90 -9.14
CA ASN A 19 -3.25 2.56 -8.50
C ASN A 19 -4.14 1.58 -7.73
N ALA A 20 -3.55 0.56 -7.12
CA ALA A 20 -4.28 -0.52 -6.45
C ALA A 20 -5.05 -0.07 -5.19
N TYR A 21 -4.73 1.09 -4.62
CA TYR A 21 -5.31 1.59 -3.36
C TYR A 21 -6.08 2.92 -3.49
N CYS A 22 -6.49 3.29 -4.68
CA CYS A 22 -7.10 4.59 -4.98
C CYS A 22 -8.46 4.88 -4.31
N ILE A 23 -9.08 3.91 -3.64
CA ILE A 23 -10.41 4.05 -3.00
C ILE A 23 -10.41 3.41 -1.59
N HIS A 24 -9.28 3.45 -0.90
CA HIS A 24 -9.12 2.74 0.37
C HIS A 24 -8.97 3.68 1.57
N GLU A 25 -9.61 4.83 1.52
CA GLU A 25 -9.68 5.77 2.63
C GLU A 25 -10.48 5.16 3.79
N PHE A 26 -10.01 5.38 5.03
CA PHE A 26 -10.69 4.96 6.24
C PHE A 26 -10.89 6.11 7.25
N ASP A 27 -10.12 7.19 7.16
CA ASP A 27 -10.18 8.36 8.05
C ASP A 27 -10.57 9.66 7.35
N CYS A 28 -10.89 9.61 6.08
CA CYS A 28 -11.36 10.77 5.32
C CYS A 28 -12.40 10.36 4.27
N ASP A 29 -13.03 11.34 3.66
CA ASP A 29 -13.84 11.11 2.47
C ASP A 29 -12.97 10.73 1.27
N TYR A 30 -13.61 10.15 0.25
CA TYR A 30 -12.94 9.78 -0.99
C TYR A 30 -12.18 10.98 -1.59
N VAL A 31 -10.93 10.75 -1.95
CA VAL A 31 -10.05 11.73 -2.60
C VAL A 31 -9.81 11.30 -4.04
N ASP A 32 -10.15 12.18 -4.99
CA ASP A 32 -9.83 11.92 -6.40
C ASP A 32 -8.30 12.00 -6.60
N PHE A 33 -7.73 10.91 -7.09
CA PHE A 33 -6.33 10.88 -7.50
C PHE A 33 -6.14 11.68 -8.79
N PRO A 34 -4.97 12.31 -8.98
CA PRO A 34 -4.63 12.95 -10.24
C PRO A 34 -4.72 11.96 -11.41
N ASP A 35 -5.38 12.35 -12.49
CA ASP A 35 -5.40 11.58 -13.73
C ASP A 35 -4.03 11.66 -14.42
N ILE A 36 -3.19 10.68 -14.15
CA ILE A 36 -1.82 10.63 -14.67
C ILE A 36 -1.79 10.47 -16.19
N LEU A 37 -2.79 9.78 -16.76
CA LEU A 37 -2.87 9.57 -18.21
C LEU A 37 -3.11 10.90 -18.93
N SER A 38 -4.13 11.65 -18.52
CA SER A 38 -4.43 12.98 -19.07
C SER A 38 -3.27 13.94 -18.87
N LEU A 39 -2.68 13.99 -17.66
CA LEU A 39 -1.53 14.84 -17.37
C LEU A 39 -0.31 14.53 -18.25
N CYS A 40 -0.03 13.26 -18.50
CA CYS A 40 1.06 12.86 -19.40
C CYS A 40 0.75 13.23 -20.86
N ALA A 41 -0.48 13.02 -21.32
CA ALA A 41 -0.91 13.36 -22.67
C ALA A 41 -0.81 14.87 -22.95
N GLU A 42 -1.27 15.71 -22.02
CA GLU A 42 -1.16 17.17 -22.10
C GLU A 42 0.29 17.68 -22.20
N ASN A 43 1.26 16.89 -21.71
CA ASN A 43 2.67 17.23 -21.75
C ASN A 43 3.47 16.50 -22.85
N GLY A 44 2.77 15.83 -23.79
CA GLY A 44 3.40 15.11 -24.89
C GLY A 44 4.08 13.80 -24.51
N ASN A 45 3.73 13.23 -23.36
CA ASN A 45 4.30 12.01 -22.80
C ASN A 45 3.25 10.89 -22.65
N ALA A 46 2.24 10.85 -23.53
CA ALA A 46 1.13 9.88 -23.44
C ALA A 46 1.63 8.42 -23.43
N ASP A 47 2.65 8.10 -24.23
CA ASP A 47 3.17 6.74 -24.37
C ASP A 47 4.10 6.32 -23.24
N MET A 48 4.49 7.27 -22.37
CA MET A 48 5.38 6.99 -21.26
C MET A 48 4.69 6.27 -20.10
N VAL A 49 3.37 6.40 -19.94
CA VAL A 49 2.66 5.97 -18.73
C VAL A 49 1.77 4.75 -18.97
N TYR A 50 1.87 3.83 -18.04
CA TYR A 50 0.98 2.66 -17.87
C TYR A 50 0.37 2.71 -16.50
N GLU A 51 -0.97 2.78 -16.42
CA GLU A 51 -1.69 2.75 -15.16
C GLU A 51 -2.30 1.38 -14.93
N PHE A 52 -2.16 0.88 -13.71
CA PHE A 52 -2.67 -0.43 -13.29
C PHE A 52 -3.60 -0.28 -12.09
N ALA A 53 -4.71 -1.00 -12.13
CA ALA A 53 -5.62 -1.11 -11.00
C ALA A 53 -6.18 -2.54 -10.90
N SER A 54 -6.71 -2.90 -9.73
CA SER A 54 -7.37 -4.19 -9.55
C SER A 54 -8.44 -4.14 -8.47
N THR A 55 -9.37 -5.07 -8.55
CA THR A 55 -10.39 -5.27 -7.51
C THR A 55 -9.94 -6.23 -6.39
N SER A 56 -8.68 -6.67 -6.38
CA SER A 56 -8.16 -7.66 -5.42
C SER A 56 -8.30 -7.23 -3.95
N LYS A 57 -8.25 -5.92 -3.69
CA LYS A 57 -8.44 -5.34 -2.36
C LYS A 57 -9.86 -4.78 -2.14
N VAL A 58 -10.71 -4.83 -3.17
CA VAL A 58 -12.09 -4.32 -3.15
C VAL A 58 -13.09 -5.47 -2.99
N THR A 59 -12.85 -6.60 -3.68
CA THR A 59 -13.72 -7.79 -3.67
C THR A 59 -12.98 -9.00 -3.11
N PHE A 60 -12.36 -9.82 -3.99
CA PHE A 60 -11.68 -11.05 -3.61
C PHE A 60 -10.27 -11.10 -4.18
N PRO A 61 -9.24 -11.33 -3.34
CA PRO A 61 -7.92 -11.68 -3.85
C PRO A 61 -7.99 -13.04 -4.58
N GLY A 62 -7.29 -13.15 -5.72
CA GLY A 62 -7.29 -14.36 -6.55
C GLY A 62 -8.54 -14.56 -7.43
N ALA A 63 -9.61 -13.79 -7.21
CA ALA A 63 -10.81 -13.78 -8.04
C ALA A 63 -11.19 -12.35 -8.47
N GLY A 64 -10.25 -11.44 -8.45
CA GLY A 64 -10.42 -10.05 -8.85
C GLY A 64 -10.37 -9.85 -10.37
N VAL A 65 -10.58 -8.61 -10.78
CA VAL A 65 -10.37 -8.12 -12.14
C VAL A 65 -9.22 -7.12 -12.11
N GLY A 66 -8.21 -7.34 -12.94
CA GLY A 66 -7.12 -6.38 -13.18
C GLY A 66 -7.42 -5.54 -14.41
N VAL A 67 -6.94 -4.30 -14.39
CA VAL A 67 -7.09 -3.32 -15.47
C VAL A 67 -5.75 -2.68 -15.74
N MET A 68 -5.42 -2.49 -17.01
CA MET A 68 -4.33 -1.65 -17.47
C MET A 68 -4.89 -0.57 -18.39
N ALA A 69 -4.46 0.66 -18.20
CA ALA A 69 -4.77 1.80 -19.05
C ALA A 69 -3.47 2.47 -19.52
N SER A 70 -3.46 2.97 -20.75
CA SER A 70 -2.33 3.67 -21.36
C SER A 70 -2.80 4.39 -22.62
N SER A 71 -1.87 4.96 -23.42
CA SER A 71 -2.17 5.51 -24.74
C SER A 71 -2.75 4.46 -25.70
N GLU A 72 -3.40 4.91 -26.78
CA GLU A 72 -3.97 4.02 -27.78
C GLU A 72 -2.90 3.13 -28.43
N ASP A 73 -1.73 3.66 -28.71
CA ASP A 73 -0.61 2.93 -29.33
C ASP A 73 -0.09 1.83 -28.38
N ASN A 74 0.09 2.14 -27.13
CA ASN A 74 0.47 1.16 -26.10
C ASN A 74 -0.57 0.05 -25.95
N ILE A 75 -1.85 0.40 -25.88
CA ILE A 75 -2.93 -0.58 -25.79
C ILE A 75 -3.00 -1.44 -27.06
N ALA A 76 -2.83 -0.86 -28.23
CA ALA A 76 -2.78 -1.62 -29.49
C ALA A 76 -1.62 -2.63 -29.50
N TYR A 77 -0.44 -2.24 -29.00
CA TYR A 77 0.71 -3.12 -28.85
C TYR A 77 0.42 -4.27 -27.88
N PHE A 78 -0.04 -3.97 -26.67
CA PHE A 78 -0.34 -4.99 -25.66
C PHE A 78 -1.48 -5.93 -26.06
N THR A 79 -2.48 -5.43 -26.77
CA THR A 79 -3.58 -6.26 -27.28
C THR A 79 -3.04 -7.36 -28.20
N LYS A 80 -2.04 -7.08 -29.05
CA LYS A 80 -1.39 -8.10 -29.91
C LYS A 80 -0.72 -9.19 -29.07
N LEU A 81 -0.03 -8.82 -27.99
CA LEU A 81 0.63 -9.78 -27.09
C LEU A 81 -0.40 -10.61 -26.31
N ILE A 82 -1.41 -9.97 -25.75
CA ILE A 82 -2.48 -10.63 -25.00
C ILE A 82 -3.23 -11.65 -25.86
N ASN A 83 -3.50 -11.34 -27.11
CA ASN A 83 -4.17 -12.24 -28.04
C ASN A 83 -3.37 -13.52 -28.36
N ILE A 84 -2.06 -13.53 -28.09
CA ILE A 84 -1.23 -14.75 -28.17
C ILE A 84 -1.37 -15.58 -26.87
N GLN A 85 -1.55 -14.92 -25.74
CA GLN A 85 -1.65 -15.59 -24.43
C GLN A 85 -3.05 -16.18 -24.18
N THR A 86 -4.10 -15.50 -24.61
CA THR A 86 -5.50 -15.89 -24.34
C THR A 86 -6.44 -15.38 -25.44
N ILE A 87 -7.46 -16.18 -25.74
CA ILE A 87 -8.55 -15.78 -26.64
C ILE A 87 -9.48 -14.78 -25.95
N GLY A 88 -9.53 -14.80 -24.62
CA GLY A 88 -10.35 -13.89 -23.83
C GLY A 88 -10.21 -14.12 -22.33
N PHE A 89 -10.59 -13.12 -21.57
CA PHE A 89 -10.58 -13.16 -20.12
C PHE A 89 -11.85 -13.82 -19.56
N ASP A 90 -11.84 -14.17 -18.25
CA ASP A 90 -12.97 -14.75 -17.54
C ASP A 90 -14.17 -13.80 -17.50
N LYS A 91 -15.06 -13.93 -18.50
CA LYS A 91 -16.27 -13.10 -18.66
C LYS A 91 -17.29 -13.33 -17.54
N ILE A 92 -17.32 -14.53 -16.94
CA ILE A 92 -18.20 -14.83 -15.81
C ILE A 92 -17.77 -14.00 -14.60
N ASN A 93 -16.48 -13.97 -14.31
CA ASN A 93 -15.93 -13.18 -13.22
C ASN A 93 -16.12 -11.66 -13.46
N GLN A 94 -15.91 -11.19 -14.68
CA GLN A 94 -16.20 -9.79 -15.05
C GLN A 94 -17.68 -9.45 -14.82
N LEU A 95 -18.61 -10.32 -15.26
CA LEU A 95 -20.04 -10.10 -15.06
C LEU A 95 -20.44 -10.10 -13.57
N ARG A 96 -19.80 -10.95 -12.74
CA ARG A 96 -19.98 -10.92 -11.28
C ARG A 96 -19.61 -9.56 -10.69
N HIS A 97 -18.47 -9.01 -11.10
CA HIS A 97 -18.01 -7.69 -10.65
C HIS A 97 -18.94 -6.58 -11.10
N VAL A 98 -19.36 -6.57 -12.37
CA VAL A 98 -20.33 -5.58 -12.90
C VAL A 98 -21.63 -5.63 -12.12
N ARG A 99 -22.18 -6.82 -11.84
CA ARG A 99 -23.43 -6.97 -11.08
C ARG A 99 -23.29 -6.57 -9.62
N TYR A 100 -22.13 -6.80 -9.01
CA TYR A 100 -21.89 -6.53 -7.60
C TYR A 100 -21.51 -5.06 -7.35
N LEU A 101 -20.56 -4.54 -8.10
CA LEU A 101 -20.06 -3.16 -7.93
C LEU A 101 -20.99 -2.12 -8.57
N LYS A 102 -21.68 -2.48 -9.65
CA LYS A 102 -22.64 -1.66 -10.42
C LYS A 102 -22.02 -0.39 -10.99
N ASP A 103 -21.68 0.58 -10.14
CA ASP A 103 -21.17 1.90 -10.49
C ASP A 103 -20.23 2.47 -9.41
N LYS A 104 -19.67 3.65 -9.63
CA LYS A 104 -18.76 4.34 -8.69
C LYS A 104 -19.42 4.53 -7.32
N THR A 105 -20.68 4.94 -7.28
CA THR A 105 -21.41 5.21 -6.03
C THR A 105 -21.55 3.97 -5.16
N HIS A 106 -21.94 2.84 -5.76
CA HIS A 106 -22.05 1.56 -5.04
C HIS A 106 -20.67 1.05 -4.59
N THR A 107 -19.67 1.22 -5.43
CA THR A 107 -18.28 0.84 -5.09
C THR A 107 -17.76 1.65 -3.90
N LEU A 108 -17.94 2.97 -3.89
CA LEU A 108 -17.55 3.82 -2.76
C LEU A 108 -18.36 3.49 -1.48
N ALA A 109 -19.65 3.18 -1.62
CA ALA A 109 -20.46 2.73 -0.48
C ALA A 109 -19.97 1.39 0.10
N LEU A 110 -19.49 0.47 -0.75
CA LEU A 110 -18.83 -0.76 -0.29
C LEU A 110 -17.53 -0.44 0.46
N MET A 111 -16.70 0.44 -0.09
CA MET A 111 -15.43 0.82 0.54
C MET A 111 -15.63 1.54 1.89
N LYS A 112 -16.70 2.30 2.07
CA LYS A 112 -17.08 2.84 3.39
C LYS A 112 -17.37 1.74 4.42
N LYS A 113 -17.92 0.60 4.02
CA LYS A 113 -18.09 -0.56 4.93
C LYS A 113 -16.74 -1.21 5.28
N HIS A 114 -15.82 -1.28 4.32
CA HIS A 114 -14.45 -1.73 4.59
C HIS A 114 -13.72 -0.78 5.54
N ALA A 115 -13.86 0.53 5.33
CA ALA A 115 -13.31 1.56 6.20
C ALA A 115 -13.79 1.41 7.65
N ALA A 116 -15.08 1.15 7.87
CA ALA A 116 -15.64 0.93 9.21
C ALA A 116 -15.02 -0.27 9.94
N ILE A 117 -14.51 -1.27 9.21
CA ILE A 117 -13.80 -2.43 9.78
C ILE A 117 -12.32 -2.09 10.01
N LEU A 118 -11.71 -1.32 9.12
CA LEU A 118 -10.27 -1.03 9.15
C LEU A 118 -9.90 0.11 10.09
N ALA A 119 -10.67 1.19 10.11
CA ALA A 119 -10.37 2.39 10.91
C ALA A 119 -10.08 2.07 12.39
N PRO A 120 -10.89 1.29 13.12
CA PRO A 120 -10.59 0.96 14.52
C PRO A 120 -9.25 0.23 14.70
N LYS A 121 -8.84 -0.56 13.72
CA LYS A 121 -7.57 -1.29 13.74
C LYS A 121 -6.38 -0.36 13.54
N PHE A 122 -6.50 0.57 12.60
CA PHE A 122 -5.48 1.60 12.37
C PHE A 122 -5.37 2.55 13.57
N HIS A 123 -6.49 2.99 14.12
CA HIS A 123 -6.49 3.82 15.31
C HIS A 123 -5.80 3.14 16.49
N ALA A 124 -6.06 1.85 16.74
CA ALA A 124 -5.39 1.12 17.82
C ALA A 124 -3.85 1.11 17.67
N VAL A 125 -3.35 1.01 16.43
CA VAL A 125 -1.90 1.07 16.17
C VAL A 125 -1.38 2.49 16.34
N LEU A 126 -2.03 3.47 15.71
CA LEU A 126 -1.56 4.87 15.68
C LEU A 126 -1.61 5.51 17.08
N ASP A 127 -2.66 5.24 17.86
CA ASP A 127 -2.80 5.75 19.23
C ASP A 127 -1.73 5.17 20.15
N ALA A 128 -1.36 3.90 19.98
CA ALA A 128 -0.27 3.29 20.71
C ALA A 128 1.10 3.91 20.32
N LEU A 129 1.33 4.16 19.04
CA LEU A 129 2.57 4.83 18.59
C LEU A 129 2.64 6.27 19.10
N ASP A 130 1.51 7.00 19.09
CA ASP A 130 1.45 8.39 19.58
C ASP A 130 1.71 8.48 21.09
N SER A 131 1.16 7.55 21.86
CA SER A 131 1.30 7.57 23.33
C SER A 131 2.63 7.00 23.80
N GLU A 132 3.14 5.94 23.16
CA GLU A 132 4.25 5.15 23.66
C GLU A 132 5.60 5.44 22.98
N ILE A 133 5.59 5.89 21.74
CA ILE A 133 6.80 6.04 20.91
C ILE A 133 7.09 7.51 20.58
N ALA A 134 6.08 8.27 20.16
CA ALA A 134 6.27 9.66 19.76
C ALA A 134 6.96 10.54 20.84
N PRO A 135 6.63 10.42 22.15
CA PRO A 135 7.30 11.22 23.19
C PRO A 135 8.78 10.91 23.37
N LEU A 136 9.25 9.73 22.90
CA LEU A 136 10.62 9.27 23.07
C LEU A 136 11.54 9.69 21.91
N GLY A 137 10.98 10.07 20.76
CA GLY A 137 11.77 10.44 19.57
C GLY A 137 12.64 9.32 19.01
N ILE A 138 12.26 8.05 19.23
CA ILE A 138 13.02 6.87 18.80
C ILE A 138 12.53 6.30 17.47
N ALA A 139 11.46 6.83 16.93
CA ALA A 139 10.95 6.49 15.60
C ALA A 139 10.10 7.63 15.05
N ASP A 140 10.06 7.71 13.72
CA ASP A 140 9.15 8.56 12.97
C ASP A 140 8.09 7.69 12.23
N TYR A 141 6.88 8.21 12.07
CA TYR A 141 5.84 7.55 11.29
C TYR A 141 4.83 8.57 10.77
N LYS A 142 4.22 8.25 9.64
CA LYS A 142 3.11 9.05 9.12
C LYS A 142 1.79 8.41 9.49
N ARG A 143 0.80 9.24 9.83
CA ARG A 143 -0.57 8.76 10.04
C ARG A 143 -1.25 8.60 8.67
N PRO A 144 -1.45 7.38 8.17
CA PRO A 144 -2.17 7.19 6.92
C PRO A 144 -3.66 7.45 7.12
N VAL A 145 -4.32 8.02 6.13
CA VAL A 145 -5.77 8.22 6.08
C VAL A 145 -6.46 7.13 5.25
N GLY A 146 -5.68 6.22 4.67
CA GLY A 146 -6.14 5.12 3.82
C GLY A 146 -5.08 4.05 3.62
N GLY A 147 -5.42 3.01 2.88
CA GLY A 147 -4.53 1.89 2.58
C GLY A 147 -4.55 0.79 3.63
N TYR A 148 -3.47 -0.02 3.65
CA TYR A 148 -3.36 -1.25 4.46
C TYR A 148 -2.15 -1.29 5.38
N PHE A 149 -1.33 -0.23 5.40
CA PHE A 149 -0.05 -0.26 6.10
C PHE A 149 0.21 1.03 6.88
N VAL A 150 0.90 0.88 8.01
CA VAL A 150 1.58 1.97 8.71
C VAL A 150 3.08 1.77 8.51
N SER A 151 3.77 2.77 8.01
CA SER A 151 5.23 2.78 7.87
C SER A 151 5.83 3.48 9.08
N VAL A 152 6.74 2.78 9.75
CA VAL A 152 7.47 3.27 10.93
C VAL A 152 8.96 3.25 10.62
N ASP A 153 9.62 4.38 10.78
CA ASP A 153 11.06 4.52 10.63
C ASP A 153 11.70 4.61 12.03
N ALA A 154 12.17 3.48 12.53
CA ALA A 154 12.88 3.37 13.80
C ALA A 154 14.28 4.02 13.72
N MET A 155 14.95 4.18 14.85
CA MET A 155 16.38 4.54 14.88
C MET A 155 17.18 3.61 13.98
N HIS A 156 18.19 4.16 13.29
CA HIS A 156 19.06 3.39 12.39
C HIS A 156 19.68 2.18 13.09
N GLY A 157 19.56 1.02 12.47
CA GLY A 157 20.04 -0.26 12.99
C GLY A 157 19.10 -0.94 13.99
N CYS A 158 17.86 -0.46 14.16
CA CYS A 158 16.92 -1.02 15.14
C CYS A 158 15.79 -1.87 14.51
N ALA A 159 15.54 -1.81 13.20
CA ALA A 159 14.39 -2.51 12.61
C ALA A 159 14.47 -4.03 12.75
N LYS A 160 15.58 -4.64 12.35
CA LYS A 160 15.76 -6.10 12.46
C LYS A 160 15.71 -6.57 13.90
N ARG A 161 16.35 -5.80 14.82
CA ARG A 161 16.36 -6.16 16.24
C ARG A 161 14.96 -6.08 16.84
N THR A 162 14.20 -5.02 16.55
CA THR A 162 12.80 -4.87 16.98
C THR A 162 11.97 -6.06 16.53
N LEU A 163 12.07 -6.46 15.25
CA LEU A 163 11.30 -7.59 14.71
C LEU A 163 11.73 -8.94 15.30
N ALA A 164 13.02 -9.12 15.63
CA ALA A 164 13.50 -10.31 16.32
C ALA A 164 12.88 -10.42 17.71
N LEU A 165 12.89 -9.34 18.48
CA LEU A 165 12.28 -9.26 19.81
C LEU A 165 10.75 -9.51 19.74
N CYS A 166 10.05 -8.92 18.77
CA CYS A 166 8.64 -9.18 18.54
C CYS A 166 8.38 -10.67 18.30
N LYS A 167 9.18 -11.32 17.47
CA LYS A 167 9.06 -12.75 17.18
C LYS A 167 9.29 -13.61 18.42
N GLU A 168 10.29 -13.30 19.23
CA GLU A 168 10.57 -13.95 20.52
C GLU A 168 9.39 -13.81 21.49
N ALA A 169 8.72 -12.65 21.47
CA ALA A 169 7.51 -12.38 22.26
C ALA A 169 6.21 -12.94 21.64
N GLY A 170 6.29 -13.66 20.51
CA GLY A 170 5.13 -14.29 19.87
C GLY A 170 4.38 -13.40 18.86
N VAL A 171 4.92 -12.22 18.51
CA VAL A 171 4.32 -11.33 17.50
C VAL A 171 5.08 -11.46 16.18
N THR A 172 4.43 -12.04 15.17
CA THR A 172 4.99 -12.17 13.83
C THR A 172 4.61 -10.99 12.95
N MET A 173 5.60 -10.35 12.34
CA MET A 173 5.43 -9.18 11.49
C MET A 173 6.13 -9.38 10.13
N THR A 174 5.86 -8.48 9.19
CA THR A 174 6.60 -8.44 7.91
C THR A 174 8.09 -8.20 8.17
N GLY A 175 8.96 -8.92 7.47
CA GLY A 175 10.41 -8.81 7.65
C GLY A 175 10.94 -7.40 7.37
N ALA A 176 12.02 -7.02 8.04
CA ALA A 176 12.72 -5.76 7.79
C ALA A 176 13.23 -5.70 6.34
N GLY A 177 13.22 -4.51 5.76
CA GLY A 177 13.63 -4.30 4.37
C GLY A 177 12.56 -4.63 3.32
N ALA A 178 11.39 -5.16 3.69
CA ALA A 178 10.33 -5.52 2.74
C ALA A 178 9.80 -4.34 1.89
N THR A 179 10.07 -3.11 2.29
CA THR A 179 9.71 -1.87 1.57
C THR A 179 10.81 -1.37 0.63
N PHE A 180 11.95 -2.05 0.61
CA PHE A 180 13.12 -1.66 -0.19
C PHE A 180 13.41 -2.64 -1.32
N PRO A 181 14.00 -2.19 -2.42
CA PRO A 181 14.48 -3.07 -3.48
C PRO A 181 15.43 -4.15 -2.92
N TYR A 182 15.27 -5.37 -3.39
CA TYR A 182 16.05 -6.53 -2.95
C TYR A 182 15.96 -6.86 -1.44
N GLY A 183 15.02 -6.26 -0.71
CA GLY A 183 14.89 -6.45 0.73
C GLY A 183 16.00 -5.78 1.56
N LEU A 184 16.72 -4.83 0.98
CA LEU A 184 17.86 -4.18 1.59
C LEU A 184 17.52 -2.75 2.02
N ASP A 185 17.24 -2.55 3.30
CA ASP A 185 17.17 -1.24 3.91
C ASP A 185 18.58 -0.83 4.37
N PRO A 186 19.19 0.19 3.76
CA PRO A 186 20.55 0.60 4.10
C PRO A 186 20.68 1.15 5.52
N ASN A 187 19.59 1.63 6.11
CA ASN A 187 19.57 2.19 7.45
C ASN A 187 19.10 1.20 8.50
N ASP A 188 18.56 0.04 8.10
CA ASP A 188 17.90 -0.91 9.00
C ASP A 188 16.92 -0.21 9.97
N SER A 189 16.04 0.60 9.42
CA SER A 189 15.12 1.47 10.16
C SER A 189 13.65 1.23 9.84
N ASN A 190 13.30 0.86 8.60
CA ASN A 190 11.91 0.82 8.19
C ASN A 190 11.22 -0.49 8.58
N ILE A 191 10.06 -0.34 9.22
CA ILE A 191 9.17 -1.42 9.63
C ILE A 191 7.78 -1.14 9.08
N ARG A 192 7.21 -2.13 8.38
CA ARG A 192 5.84 -2.09 7.86
C ARG A 192 4.89 -2.84 8.78
N ILE A 193 3.92 -2.12 9.36
CA ILE A 193 2.85 -2.70 10.17
C ILE A 193 1.62 -2.90 9.29
N ALA A 194 1.03 -4.10 9.32
CA ALA A 194 -0.19 -4.48 8.59
C ALA A 194 -1.32 -4.84 9.58
N PRO A 195 -2.12 -3.88 10.04
CA PRO A 195 -3.10 -4.11 11.12
C PRO A 195 -4.39 -4.80 10.67
N SER A 196 -4.56 -5.06 9.38
CA SER A 196 -5.86 -5.45 8.80
C SER A 196 -6.39 -6.83 9.23
N PHE A 197 -5.51 -7.79 9.56
CA PHE A 197 -5.91 -9.18 9.79
C PHE A 197 -6.44 -9.42 11.22
N PRO A 198 -5.70 -9.14 12.32
CA PRO A 198 -6.13 -9.55 13.65
C PRO A 198 -7.37 -8.77 14.14
N PRO A 199 -8.15 -9.33 15.09
CA PRO A 199 -9.18 -8.57 15.82
C PRO A 199 -8.55 -7.40 16.58
N VAL A 200 -9.33 -6.34 16.85
CA VAL A 200 -8.83 -5.12 17.50
C VAL A 200 -8.19 -5.41 18.86
N GLU A 201 -8.77 -6.30 19.68
CA GLU A 201 -8.24 -6.59 21.03
C GLU A 201 -6.90 -7.36 20.97
N GLU A 202 -6.73 -8.26 20.03
CA GLU A 202 -5.46 -8.93 19.78
C GLU A 202 -4.41 -7.94 19.23
N LEU A 203 -4.84 -7.05 18.33
CA LEU A 203 -3.98 -6.02 17.77
C LEU A 203 -3.46 -5.05 18.83
N LYS A 204 -4.29 -4.66 19.81
CA LYS A 204 -3.87 -3.83 20.95
C LYS A 204 -2.75 -4.50 21.76
N GLN A 205 -2.85 -5.80 21.99
CA GLN A 205 -1.79 -6.55 22.67
C GLN A 205 -0.52 -6.62 21.83
N ALA A 206 -0.66 -6.94 20.55
CA ALA A 206 0.48 -7.02 19.62
C ALA A 206 1.22 -5.70 19.48
N ILE A 207 0.50 -4.57 19.37
CA ILE A 207 1.14 -3.25 19.24
C ILE A 207 1.82 -2.81 20.54
N ALA A 208 1.26 -3.14 21.72
CA ALA A 208 1.92 -2.88 22.99
C ALA A 208 3.26 -3.65 23.11
N ILE A 209 3.28 -4.91 22.68
CA ILE A 209 4.51 -5.71 22.59
C ILE A 209 5.49 -5.05 21.62
N PHE A 210 5.04 -4.66 20.44
CA PHE A 210 5.87 -3.97 19.44
C PHE A 210 6.50 -2.69 20.01
N CYS A 211 5.73 -1.85 20.68
CA CYS A 211 6.25 -0.62 21.30
C CYS A 211 7.36 -0.92 22.32
N ASN A 212 7.17 -1.94 23.15
CA ASN A 212 8.19 -2.36 24.12
C ASN A 212 9.44 -2.93 23.43
N CYS A 213 9.28 -3.73 22.39
CA CYS A 213 10.39 -4.25 21.59
C CYS A 213 11.19 -3.14 20.91
N LEU A 214 10.50 -2.12 20.37
CA LEU A 214 11.11 -0.97 19.75
C LEU A 214 11.91 -0.14 20.77
N LYS A 215 11.34 0.09 21.96
CA LYS A 215 12.04 0.76 23.07
C LYS A 215 13.29 -0.01 23.48
N LEU A 216 13.20 -1.34 23.64
CA LEU A 216 14.32 -2.19 24.00
C LEU A 216 15.42 -2.17 22.94
N ALA A 217 15.06 -2.30 21.66
CA ALA A 217 16.03 -2.21 20.57
C ALA A 217 16.74 -0.86 20.53
N ALA A 218 16.03 0.24 20.82
CA ALA A 218 16.62 1.57 20.93
C ALA A 218 17.57 1.70 22.12
N LEU A 219 17.23 1.17 23.30
CA LEU A 219 18.09 1.13 24.48
C LEU A 219 19.38 0.33 24.23
N GLU A 220 19.25 -0.88 23.69
CA GLU A 220 20.40 -1.70 23.28
C GLU A 220 21.33 -0.95 22.31
N LYS A 221 20.74 -0.20 21.37
CA LYS A 221 21.51 0.60 20.40
C LYS A 221 22.23 1.79 21.04
N LEU A 222 21.65 2.40 22.07
CA LEU A 222 22.24 3.50 22.82
C LEU A 222 23.28 3.04 23.86
N GLY A 223 23.36 1.75 24.14
CA GLY A 223 24.30 1.16 25.12
C GLY A 223 23.86 1.36 26.56
N VAL A 224 22.56 1.43 26.79
CA VAL A 224 21.96 1.62 28.12
C VAL A 224 21.32 0.31 28.60
#